data_c4819a8a8293f8d515c092f56fae4734
#
_entry.id   c4819a8a8293f8d515c092f56fae4734
#
_cell.length_a   1.000
_cell.length_b   1.000
_cell.length_c   1.000
_cell.angle_alpha   90.00
_cell.angle_beta   90.00
_cell.angle_gamma   90.00
#
_symmetry.space_group_name_H-M   'P 1'
#
loop_
_entity.id
_entity.type
_entity.pdbx_description
1 polymer ?
#
loop_
_entity_poly.entity_id
_entity_poly.type
_entity_poly.pdbx_seq_one_letter_code
_entity_poly.pdbx_strand_id
1 'polypeptide(L)'
;MSKKNLIATLLAGLIAGAALFLAVRKPQAGPVAVGDLAPDFTLPSLDSRTLTLRDYRRQVVILNFWATWCPPCVEEAPSLEAFAEATRGHGVTVIGVSVDQNVDKLREFVSRHRLSFAIVRDPDQALASRFGTYKFPETYMLDRDGKVAEKIIGPIDWQDPRMLSFVHALAGIQDRQGL
;
A
#
# COMPACT_ATOMS: atom_id res chain seq x y z
N MET A 1 45.15 -10.65 37.78
CA MET A 1 44.56 -9.68 36.81
C MET A 1 44.39 -8.34 37.53
N SER A 2 44.99 -7.26 37.02
CA SER A 2 44.85 -5.94 37.65
C SER A 2 43.40 -5.46 37.53
N LYS A 3 42.88 -4.80 38.58
CA LYS A 3 41.54 -4.17 38.56
C LYS A 3 41.31 -3.29 37.32
N LYS A 4 42.36 -2.66 36.82
CA LYS A 4 42.30 -1.84 35.58
C LYS A 4 42.00 -2.68 34.32
N ASN A 5 42.52 -3.89 34.20
CA ASN A 5 42.30 -4.76 33.06
C ASN A 5 40.86 -5.34 33.07
N LEU A 6 40.31 -5.61 34.25
CA LEU A 6 38.94 -6.10 34.40
C LEU A 6 37.94 -5.01 33.97
N ILE A 7 38.16 -3.76 34.39
CA ILE A 7 37.27 -2.64 34.03
C ILE A 7 37.36 -2.39 32.51
N ALA A 8 38.54 -2.43 31.91
CA ALA A 8 38.71 -2.22 30.47
C ALA A 8 37.96 -3.32 29.64
N THR A 9 38.02 -4.58 30.09
CA THR A 9 37.32 -5.68 29.40
C THR A 9 35.78 -5.55 29.51
N LEU A 10 35.28 -5.13 30.67
CA LEU A 10 33.82 -4.90 30.86
C LEU A 10 33.33 -3.73 30.01
N LEU A 11 34.10 -2.61 29.93
CA LEU A 11 33.76 -1.48 29.08
C LEU A 11 33.77 -1.84 27.60
N ALA A 12 34.76 -2.58 27.13
CA ALA A 12 34.83 -3.07 25.75
C ALA A 12 33.64 -3.98 25.39
N GLY A 13 33.26 -4.90 26.30
CA GLY A 13 32.06 -5.73 26.14
C GLY A 13 30.77 -4.94 26.06
N LEU A 14 30.64 -3.90 26.88
CA LEU A 14 29.46 -3.04 26.91
C LEU A 14 29.33 -2.18 25.63
N ILE A 15 30.46 -1.67 25.11
CA ILE A 15 30.49 -0.93 23.84
C ILE A 15 30.18 -1.85 22.67
N ALA A 16 30.77 -3.06 22.62
CA ALA A 16 30.49 -4.03 21.57
C ALA A 16 29.01 -4.47 21.60
N GLY A 17 28.46 -4.70 22.79
CA GLY A 17 27.04 -5.03 22.96
C GLY A 17 26.11 -3.90 22.53
N ALA A 18 26.43 -2.66 22.86
CA ALA A 18 25.69 -1.48 22.43
C ALA A 18 25.77 -1.27 20.91
N ALA A 19 26.96 -1.44 20.31
CA ALA A 19 27.15 -1.35 18.87
C ALA A 19 26.38 -2.44 18.11
N LEU A 20 26.38 -3.68 18.62
CA LEU A 20 25.60 -4.78 18.05
C LEU A 20 24.08 -4.52 18.19
N PHE A 21 23.63 -4.02 19.32
CA PHE A 21 22.23 -3.66 19.56
C PHE A 21 21.75 -2.56 18.62
N LEU A 22 22.58 -1.52 18.39
CA LEU A 22 22.27 -0.46 17.44
C LEU A 22 22.30 -0.94 15.98
N ALA A 23 23.21 -1.86 15.63
CA ALA A 23 23.30 -2.44 14.30
C ALA A 23 22.12 -3.38 13.97
N VAL A 24 21.54 -4.02 14.98
CA VAL A 24 20.37 -4.93 14.81
C VAL A 24 19.06 -4.16 14.80
N ARG A 25 18.98 -2.96 15.34
CA ARG A 25 17.82 -2.09 15.18
C ARG A 25 17.75 -1.61 13.72
N LYS A 26 17.00 -2.33 12.90
CA LYS A 26 16.51 -1.76 11.64
C LYS A 26 15.75 -0.47 12.01
N PRO A 27 16.04 0.67 11.36
CA PRO A 27 15.21 1.85 11.55
C PRO A 27 13.77 1.42 11.24
N GLN A 28 12.85 1.56 12.20
CA GLN A 28 11.44 1.50 11.87
C GLN A 28 11.24 2.69 10.94
N ALA A 29 11.08 2.40 9.64
CA ALA A 29 10.66 3.40 8.70
C ALA A 29 9.36 4.00 9.25
N GLY A 30 9.28 5.32 9.31
CA GLY A 30 8.05 6.02 9.66
C GLY A 30 6.93 5.66 8.68
N PRO A 31 5.71 6.17 8.89
CA PRO A 31 4.63 6.00 7.91
C PRO A 31 5.10 6.40 6.52
N VAL A 32 4.73 5.62 5.52
CA VAL A 32 5.03 5.91 4.12
C VAL A 32 4.44 7.26 3.74
N ALA A 33 5.25 8.14 3.15
CA ALA A 33 4.90 9.49 2.76
C ALA A 33 5.04 9.69 1.24
N VAL A 34 4.50 10.79 0.73
CA VAL A 34 4.68 11.21 -0.66
C VAL A 34 6.18 11.39 -0.95
N GLY A 35 6.64 10.83 -2.06
CA GLY A 35 8.04 10.77 -2.49
C GLY A 35 8.80 9.53 -2.07
N ASP A 36 8.31 8.77 -1.08
CA ASP A 36 8.93 7.52 -0.66
C ASP A 36 8.71 6.40 -1.68
N LEU A 37 9.64 5.46 -1.74
CA LEU A 37 9.42 4.21 -2.45
C LEU A 37 8.45 3.33 -1.64
N ALA A 38 7.36 2.89 -2.27
CA ALA A 38 6.40 2.01 -1.63
C ALA A 38 7.07 0.69 -1.19
N PRO A 39 6.83 0.22 0.05
CA PRO A 39 7.30 -1.09 0.51
C PRO A 39 6.81 -2.21 -0.40
N ASP A 40 7.73 -2.99 -0.96
CA ASP A 40 7.34 -4.15 -1.77
C ASP A 40 6.67 -5.21 -0.92
N PHE A 41 5.70 -5.91 -1.51
CA PHE A 41 4.98 -6.99 -0.84
C PHE A 41 4.61 -8.10 -1.82
N THR A 42 4.35 -9.26 -1.24
CA THR A 42 3.81 -10.42 -1.93
C THR A 42 2.70 -10.99 -1.05
N LEU A 43 1.46 -10.93 -1.53
CA LEU A 43 0.27 -11.34 -0.78
C LEU A 43 -0.63 -12.27 -1.61
N PRO A 44 -1.37 -13.16 -0.94
CA PRO A 44 -2.37 -13.96 -1.62
C PRO A 44 -3.52 -13.06 -2.10
N SER A 45 -3.89 -13.22 -3.35
CA SER A 45 -5.05 -12.60 -3.95
C SER A 45 -6.31 -13.43 -3.69
N LEU A 46 -7.48 -12.78 -3.74
CA LEU A 46 -8.77 -13.42 -3.49
C LEU A 46 -9.10 -14.51 -4.53
N ASP A 47 -8.53 -14.43 -5.73
CA ASP A 47 -8.64 -15.43 -6.80
C ASP A 47 -7.62 -16.57 -6.70
N SER A 48 -7.01 -16.77 -5.54
CA SER A 48 -6.04 -17.83 -5.22
C SER A 48 -4.69 -17.71 -5.94
N ARG A 49 -4.40 -16.59 -6.59
CA ARG A 49 -3.06 -16.25 -7.11
C ARG A 49 -2.25 -15.52 -6.06
N THR A 50 -1.00 -15.33 -6.34
CA THR A 50 -0.11 -14.47 -5.54
C THR A 50 0.16 -13.20 -6.33
N LEU A 51 0.03 -12.04 -5.68
CA LEU A 51 0.29 -10.74 -6.26
C LEU A 51 1.54 -10.15 -5.59
N THR A 52 2.48 -9.72 -6.41
CA THR A 52 3.70 -9.03 -5.97
C THR A 52 3.69 -7.62 -6.53
N LEU A 53 3.86 -6.60 -5.68
CA LEU A 53 3.79 -5.19 -6.11
C LEU A 53 4.81 -4.86 -7.21
N ARG A 54 6.01 -5.44 -7.15
CA ARG A 54 7.07 -5.20 -8.15
C ARG A 54 6.68 -5.60 -9.57
N ASP A 55 5.72 -6.50 -9.76
CA ASP A 55 5.27 -6.95 -11.08
C ASP A 55 4.48 -5.87 -11.82
N TYR A 56 4.06 -4.84 -11.09
CA TYR A 56 3.32 -3.68 -11.60
C TYR A 56 4.21 -2.45 -11.85
N ARG A 57 5.54 -2.61 -11.82
CA ARG A 57 6.46 -1.55 -12.24
C ARG A 57 6.15 -1.11 -13.68
N ARG A 58 6.35 0.17 -13.97
CA ARG A 58 5.97 0.88 -15.21
C ARG A 58 4.46 1.13 -15.37
N GLN A 59 3.67 0.76 -14.38
CA GLN A 59 2.26 1.14 -14.29
C GLN A 59 2.08 2.11 -13.12
N VAL A 60 1.05 2.93 -13.20
CA VAL A 60 0.52 3.64 -12.02
C VAL A 60 -0.29 2.63 -11.21
N VAL A 61 -0.03 2.54 -9.93
CA VAL A 61 -0.76 1.63 -9.04
C VAL A 61 -1.57 2.44 -8.03
N ILE A 62 -2.86 2.20 -8.01
CA ILE A 62 -3.77 2.70 -6.97
C ILE A 62 -3.88 1.61 -5.92
N LEU A 63 -3.21 1.80 -4.79
CA LEU A 63 -3.20 0.86 -3.68
C LEU A 63 -4.15 1.37 -2.59
N ASN A 64 -5.33 0.75 -2.51
CA ASN A 64 -6.40 1.16 -1.59
C ASN A 64 -6.52 0.16 -0.44
N PHE A 65 -6.32 0.62 0.79
CA PHE A 65 -6.50 -0.16 2.02
C PHE A 65 -7.93 0.02 2.52
N TRP A 66 -8.65 -1.10 2.72
CA TRP A 66 -10.08 -1.08 3.01
C TRP A 66 -10.57 -2.31 3.76
N ALA A 67 -11.86 -2.31 4.15
CA ALA A 67 -12.53 -3.46 4.72
C ALA A 67 -14.05 -3.43 4.45
N THR A 68 -14.69 -4.60 4.46
CA THR A 68 -16.15 -4.73 4.26
C THR A 68 -16.98 -4.16 5.41
N TRP A 69 -16.40 -4.07 6.60
CA TRP A 69 -17.03 -3.51 7.80
C TRP A 69 -16.79 -2.00 7.98
N CYS A 70 -16.12 -1.35 7.04
CA CYS A 70 -15.82 0.08 7.06
C CYS A 70 -16.85 0.82 6.21
N PRO A 71 -17.80 1.58 6.79
CA PRO A 71 -18.88 2.22 6.02
C PRO A 71 -18.39 3.13 4.89
N PRO A 72 -17.42 4.06 5.10
CA PRO A 72 -16.93 4.89 4.01
C PRO A 72 -16.21 4.10 2.91
N CYS A 73 -15.61 2.94 3.23
CA CYS A 73 -15.01 2.06 2.22
C CYS A 73 -16.10 1.42 1.34
N VAL A 74 -17.23 1.04 1.95
CA VAL A 74 -18.38 0.48 1.23
C VAL A 74 -19.00 1.50 0.29
N GLU A 75 -19.10 2.75 0.73
CA GLU A 75 -19.62 3.87 -0.08
C GLU A 75 -18.68 4.20 -1.26
N GLU A 76 -17.36 4.10 -1.08
CA GLU A 76 -16.35 4.36 -2.10
C GLU A 76 -16.28 3.26 -3.17
N ALA A 77 -16.51 2.01 -2.80
CA ALA A 77 -16.26 0.84 -3.65
C ALA A 77 -16.87 0.91 -5.06
N PRO A 78 -18.12 1.36 -5.28
CA PRO A 78 -18.67 1.46 -6.62
C PRO A 78 -17.95 2.46 -7.52
N SER A 79 -17.54 3.61 -6.99
CA SER A 79 -16.82 4.63 -7.76
C SER A 79 -15.39 4.18 -8.08
N LEU A 80 -14.74 3.47 -7.15
CA LEU A 80 -13.41 2.88 -7.35
C LEU A 80 -13.46 1.77 -8.43
N GLU A 81 -14.52 0.95 -8.45
CA GLU A 81 -14.72 -0.06 -9.50
C GLU A 81 -14.89 0.60 -10.87
N ALA A 82 -15.76 1.61 -10.97
CA ALA A 82 -15.96 2.33 -12.23
C ALA A 82 -14.66 2.97 -12.73
N PHE A 83 -13.85 3.51 -11.83
CA PHE A 83 -12.52 4.04 -12.14
C PHE A 83 -11.56 2.93 -12.62
N ALA A 84 -11.55 1.78 -11.95
CA ALA A 84 -10.71 0.64 -12.33
C ALA A 84 -11.07 0.12 -13.74
N GLU A 85 -12.36 0.06 -14.06
CA GLU A 85 -12.82 -0.31 -15.42
C GLU A 85 -12.42 0.73 -16.46
N ALA A 86 -12.62 2.02 -16.18
CA ALA A 86 -12.30 3.11 -17.10
C ALA A 86 -10.79 3.20 -17.42
N THR A 87 -9.94 2.85 -16.46
CA THR A 87 -8.47 2.93 -16.62
C THR A 87 -7.82 1.62 -17.04
N ARG A 88 -8.60 0.54 -17.17
CA ARG A 88 -8.11 -0.79 -17.55
C ARG A 88 -7.40 -0.76 -18.91
N GLY A 89 -6.19 -1.30 -18.96
CA GLY A 89 -5.38 -1.33 -20.19
C GLY A 89 -4.66 -0.03 -20.53
N HIS A 90 -4.81 1.02 -19.71
CA HIS A 90 -4.18 2.32 -19.90
C HIS A 90 -2.95 2.53 -18.99
N GLY A 91 -2.29 1.46 -18.57
CA GLY A 91 -1.09 1.57 -17.70
C GLY A 91 -1.40 1.97 -16.25
N VAL A 92 -2.65 1.80 -15.84
CA VAL A 92 -3.12 2.00 -14.45
C VAL A 92 -3.66 0.68 -13.93
N THR A 93 -3.32 0.36 -12.68
CA THR A 93 -3.83 -0.83 -11.99
C THR A 93 -4.34 -0.45 -10.61
N VAL A 94 -5.55 -0.90 -10.28
CA VAL A 94 -6.13 -0.79 -8.94
C VAL A 94 -5.87 -2.09 -8.19
N ILE A 95 -5.36 -1.98 -6.96
CA ILE A 95 -5.14 -3.09 -6.03
C ILE A 95 -5.81 -2.74 -4.71
N GLY A 96 -6.86 -3.46 -4.36
CA GLY A 96 -7.49 -3.36 -3.05
C GLY A 96 -6.76 -4.25 -2.04
N VAL A 97 -6.29 -3.67 -0.94
CA VAL A 97 -5.72 -4.41 0.19
C VAL A 97 -6.79 -4.53 1.26
N SER A 98 -7.42 -5.69 1.35
CA SER A 98 -8.45 -5.94 2.36
C SER A 98 -7.82 -6.40 3.67
N VAL A 99 -8.20 -5.74 4.76
CA VAL A 99 -7.85 -6.13 6.13
C VAL A 99 -8.94 -7.00 6.79
N ASP A 100 -9.88 -7.52 6.00
CA ASP A 100 -10.90 -8.44 6.50
C ASP A 100 -10.31 -9.75 7.00
N GLN A 101 -10.67 -10.15 8.22
CA GLN A 101 -10.30 -11.45 8.76
C GLN A 101 -11.13 -12.58 8.14
N ASN A 102 -12.42 -12.32 7.89
CA ASN A 102 -13.34 -13.32 7.33
C ASN A 102 -13.33 -13.27 5.79
N VAL A 103 -12.70 -14.26 5.18
CA VAL A 103 -12.58 -14.36 3.72
C VAL A 103 -13.91 -14.58 3.01
N ASP A 104 -14.87 -15.26 3.64
CA ASP A 104 -16.15 -15.56 2.99
C ASP A 104 -17.04 -14.31 2.92
N LYS A 105 -17.04 -13.49 3.98
CA LYS A 105 -17.67 -12.16 3.95
C LYS A 105 -17.05 -11.24 2.90
N LEU A 106 -15.72 -11.28 2.77
CA LEU A 106 -15.01 -10.52 1.74
C LEU A 106 -15.43 -10.98 0.35
N ARG A 107 -15.45 -12.30 0.09
CA ARG A 107 -15.89 -12.85 -1.21
C ARG A 107 -17.34 -12.49 -1.54
N GLU A 108 -18.22 -12.60 -0.55
CA GLU A 108 -19.63 -12.20 -0.69
C GLU A 108 -19.75 -10.73 -1.08
N PHE A 109 -19.01 -9.84 -0.39
CA PHE A 109 -18.99 -8.41 -0.69
C PHE A 109 -18.50 -8.14 -2.12
N VAL A 110 -17.35 -8.70 -2.49
CA VAL A 110 -16.74 -8.54 -3.82
C VAL A 110 -17.70 -9.01 -4.93
N SER A 111 -18.36 -10.15 -4.73
CA SER A 111 -19.35 -10.67 -5.67
C SER A 111 -20.58 -9.78 -5.77
N ARG A 112 -21.13 -9.33 -4.63
CA ARG A 112 -22.32 -8.47 -4.55
C ARG A 112 -22.09 -7.12 -5.23
N HIS A 113 -20.92 -6.52 -5.02
CA HIS A 113 -20.56 -5.23 -5.59
C HIS A 113 -19.88 -5.36 -6.96
N ARG A 114 -19.68 -6.59 -7.46
CA ARG A 114 -19.05 -6.90 -8.76
C ARG A 114 -17.68 -6.26 -8.92
N LEU A 115 -16.89 -6.22 -7.84
CA LEU A 115 -15.56 -5.65 -7.91
C LEU A 115 -14.65 -6.52 -8.78
N SER A 116 -14.05 -5.93 -9.79
CA SER A 116 -13.23 -6.61 -10.81
C SER A 116 -11.75 -6.32 -10.72
N PHE A 117 -11.34 -5.33 -9.93
CA PHE A 117 -9.93 -5.05 -9.67
C PHE A 117 -9.30 -6.11 -8.75
N ALA A 118 -7.97 -6.18 -8.76
CA ALA A 118 -7.23 -7.14 -7.94
C ALA A 118 -7.42 -6.86 -6.44
N ILE A 119 -7.73 -7.90 -5.66
CA ILE A 119 -7.88 -7.79 -4.21
C ILE A 119 -6.91 -8.77 -3.54
N VAL A 120 -6.03 -8.23 -2.70
CA VAL A 120 -5.13 -8.99 -1.84
C VAL A 120 -5.57 -8.92 -0.39
N ARG A 121 -5.15 -9.90 0.41
CA ARG A 121 -5.57 -10.04 1.81
C ARG A 121 -4.42 -9.72 2.75
N ASP A 122 -4.69 -8.85 3.74
CA ASP A 122 -3.80 -8.46 4.83
C ASP A 122 -4.55 -8.55 6.19
N PRO A 123 -5.04 -9.77 6.58
CA PRO A 123 -5.94 -9.93 7.73
C PRO A 123 -5.29 -9.61 9.07
N ASP A 124 -4.00 -9.70 9.19
CA ASP A 124 -3.18 -9.34 10.36
C ASP A 124 -2.66 -7.90 10.29
N GLN A 125 -3.01 -7.16 9.23
CA GLN A 125 -2.61 -5.77 9.00
C GLN A 125 -1.09 -5.56 8.98
N ALA A 126 -0.33 -6.59 8.61
CA ALA A 126 1.13 -6.51 8.56
C ALA A 126 1.60 -5.54 7.47
N LEU A 127 0.95 -5.56 6.29
CA LEU A 127 1.24 -4.62 5.21
C LEU A 127 0.73 -3.22 5.57
N ALA A 128 -0.51 -3.09 6.07
CA ALA A 128 -1.06 -1.82 6.52
C ALA A 128 -0.12 -1.14 7.53
N SER A 129 0.39 -1.89 8.52
CA SER A 129 1.36 -1.39 9.50
C SER A 129 2.67 -0.93 8.86
N ARG A 130 3.19 -1.62 7.82
CA ARG A 130 4.40 -1.22 7.10
C ARG A 130 4.22 0.08 6.32
N PHE A 131 2.99 0.37 5.84
CA PHE A 131 2.64 1.63 5.20
C PHE A 131 2.33 2.73 6.23
N GLY A 132 2.12 2.37 7.51
CA GLY A 132 1.67 3.28 8.55
C GLY A 132 0.19 3.63 8.41
N THR A 133 -0.58 2.75 7.75
CA THR A 133 -2.02 2.86 7.57
C THR A 133 -2.75 2.39 8.83
N TYR A 134 -3.61 3.22 9.37
CA TYR A 134 -4.41 2.94 10.57
C TYR A 134 -5.85 3.46 10.48
N LYS A 135 -6.20 4.13 9.39
CA LYS A 135 -7.57 4.60 9.09
C LYS A 135 -7.96 4.06 7.71
N PHE A 136 -9.23 3.69 7.57
CA PHE A 136 -9.74 3.17 6.29
C PHE A 136 -10.91 4.03 5.80
N PRO A 137 -11.06 4.21 4.48
CA PRO A 137 -10.10 3.84 3.45
C PRO A 137 -8.84 4.72 3.49
N GLU A 138 -7.71 4.18 3.05
CA GLU A 138 -6.49 4.95 2.83
C GLU A 138 -5.87 4.52 1.50
N THR A 139 -5.60 5.50 0.63
CA THR A 139 -5.11 5.23 -0.73
C THR A 139 -3.73 5.81 -0.94
N TYR A 140 -2.85 4.99 -1.52
CA TYR A 140 -1.56 5.41 -2.04
C TYR A 140 -1.58 5.30 -3.56
N MET A 141 -1.29 6.39 -4.25
CA MET A 141 -1.12 6.41 -5.69
C MET A 141 0.37 6.33 -5.99
N LEU A 142 0.78 5.24 -6.61
CA LEU A 142 2.18 5.00 -6.93
C LEU A 142 2.43 5.35 -8.39
N ASP A 143 3.52 6.07 -8.63
CA ASP A 143 3.99 6.34 -9.99
C ASP A 143 4.60 5.10 -10.65
N ARG A 144 5.04 5.22 -11.89
CA ARG A 144 5.60 4.13 -12.69
C ARG A 144 6.93 3.56 -12.14
N ASP A 145 7.60 4.31 -11.27
CA ASP A 145 8.80 3.88 -10.56
C ASP A 145 8.46 3.26 -9.19
N GLY A 146 7.19 3.30 -8.80
CA GLY A 146 6.66 2.77 -7.53
C GLY A 146 6.89 3.71 -6.35
N LYS A 147 7.12 4.99 -6.59
CA LYS A 147 7.11 6.01 -5.55
C LYS A 147 5.70 6.50 -5.30
N VAL A 148 5.42 6.86 -4.07
CA VAL A 148 4.14 7.46 -3.68
C VAL A 148 4.06 8.86 -4.28
N ALA A 149 3.20 9.04 -5.27
CA ALA A 149 2.89 10.33 -5.87
C ALA A 149 1.83 11.09 -5.07
N GLU A 150 0.88 10.35 -4.46
CA GLU A 150 -0.17 10.92 -3.63
C GLU A 150 -0.58 9.94 -2.54
N LYS A 151 -0.99 10.47 -1.37
CA LYS A 151 -1.52 9.71 -0.23
C LYS A 151 -2.77 10.39 0.28
N ILE A 152 -3.89 9.67 0.29
CA ILE A 152 -5.20 10.19 0.71
C ILE A 152 -5.76 9.33 1.83
N ILE A 153 -6.16 9.98 2.92
CA ILE A 153 -6.81 9.36 4.07
C ILE A 153 -8.30 9.72 4.03
N GLY A 154 -9.15 8.73 3.94
CA GLY A 154 -10.59 8.87 3.80
C GLY A 154 -11.09 8.57 2.37
N PRO A 155 -12.42 8.55 2.17
CA PRO A 155 -13.02 8.18 0.90
C PRO A 155 -12.74 9.22 -0.18
N ILE A 156 -12.64 8.75 -1.42
CA ILE A 156 -12.39 9.54 -2.63
C ILE A 156 -13.60 9.40 -3.54
N ASP A 157 -13.99 10.50 -4.19
CA ASP A 157 -14.85 10.44 -5.36
C ASP A 157 -13.98 10.14 -6.60
N TRP A 158 -13.94 8.89 -7.00
CA TRP A 158 -13.16 8.43 -8.16
C TRP A 158 -13.75 8.87 -9.50
N GLN A 159 -14.95 9.44 -9.50
CA GLN A 159 -15.58 10.03 -10.70
C GLN A 159 -15.24 11.51 -10.88
N ASP A 160 -14.54 12.13 -9.90
CA ASP A 160 -14.05 13.51 -10.04
C ASP A 160 -13.08 13.58 -11.25
N PRO A 161 -13.38 14.41 -12.27
CA PRO A 161 -12.51 14.54 -13.46
C PRO A 161 -11.06 14.94 -13.12
N ARG A 162 -10.85 15.65 -12.01
CA ARG A 162 -9.51 16.05 -11.55
C ARG A 162 -8.70 14.82 -11.11
N MET A 163 -9.35 13.84 -10.49
CA MET A 163 -8.72 12.59 -10.09
C MET A 163 -8.28 11.79 -11.31
N LEU A 164 -9.17 11.65 -12.29
CA LEU A 164 -8.87 10.96 -13.54
C LEU A 164 -7.71 11.64 -14.30
N SER A 165 -7.77 12.97 -14.44
CA SER A 165 -6.70 13.74 -15.08
C SER A 165 -5.36 13.61 -14.36
N PHE A 166 -5.36 13.62 -13.03
CA PHE A 166 -4.15 13.43 -12.23
C PHE A 166 -3.51 12.05 -12.48
N VAL A 167 -4.32 10.99 -12.45
CA VAL A 167 -3.82 9.62 -12.68
C VAL A 167 -3.36 9.43 -14.14
N HIS A 168 -4.07 10.01 -15.12
CA HIS A 168 -3.64 10.01 -16.52
C HIS A 168 -2.28 10.70 -16.68
N ALA A 169 -2.07 11.84 -16.03
CA ALA A 169 -0.78 12.54 -16.07
C ALA A 169 0.34 11.68 -15.47
N LEU A 170 0.11 10.99 -14.37
CA LEU A 170 1.06 10.04 -13.78
C LEU A 170 1.38 8.86 -14.71
N ALA A 171 0.38 8.36 -15.44
CA ALA A 171 0.53 7.27 -16.39
C ALA A 171 1.20 7.69 -17.71
N GLY A 172 1.38 9.00 -17.93
CA GLY A 172 1.88 9.55 -19.18
C GLY A 172 0.87 9.44 -20.32
N ILE A 173 -0.42 9.36 -19.99
CA ILE A 173 -1.53 9.36 -20.95
C ILE A 173 -1.82 10.82 -21.29
N GLN A 174 -1.66 11.19 -22.55
CA GLN A 174 -2.10 12.50 -23.02
C GLN A 174 -3.61 12.44 -23.23
N ASP A 175 -4.37 13.18 -22.46
CA ASP A 175 -5.78 13.41 -22.73
C ASP A 175 -5.88 14.12 -24.10
N ARG A 176 -6.26 13.37 -25.13
CA ARG A 176 -6.62 13.95 -26.43
C ARG A 176 -7.98 14.62 -26.35
N GLN A 177 -8.17 15.53 -25.41
CA GLN A 177 -9.33 16.41 -25.35
C GLN A 177 -8.84 17.84 -25.55
N GLY A 178 -8.69 18.21 -26.80
CA GLY A 178 -8.29 19.58 -27.19
C GLY A 178 -8.25 19.75 -28.70
N LEU A 179 -9.39 19.59 -29.35
CA LEU A 179 -9.73 20.26 -30.62
C LEU A 179 -11.24 20.43 -30.68
#